data_8fb3577f952cf2cc4e76d4767a28d169
#
_entry.id   8fb3577f952cf2cc4e76d4767a28d169
#
_cell.length_a   1.000
_cell.length_b   1.000
_cell.length_c   1.000
_cell.angle_alpha   90.00
_cell.angle_beta   90.00
_cell.angle_gamma   90.00
#
_symmetry.space_group_name_H-M   'P 1'
#
loop_
_entity.id
_entity.type
_entity.pdbx_description
1 polymer ?
#
loop_
_entity_poly.entity_id
_entity_poly.type
_entity_poly.pdbx_seq_one_letter_code
_entity_poly.pdbx_strand_id
1 'polypeptide(L)'
;PGMEVAGWLGGVLWVWSAWGVKTRRLRELGIPYDVTPGVPSFAAAAAVLGAELTLPGVAQSVVLTRTSGRASSMPDGETLAAFGATGATLAIHLSVHVLTRVQDELIPHYGADCPVAVVFRASWPEQRVIRATLGSLDATIGEGERTALILVGRALSATDFDESRLYAGDYDRRFRPVGTDPRFPE
;
A
#
# COMPACT_ATOMS: atom_id res chain seq x y z
N PRO A 1 -9.41 9.04 -40.36
CA PRO A 1 -9.52 10.00 -39.31
C PRO A 1 -9.49 9.25 -37.98
N GLY A 2 -8.42 9.48 -37.17
CA GLY A 2 -8.16 8.76 -35.94
C GLY A 2 -9.25 9.03 -34.89
N MET A 3 -9.75 7.98 -34.23
CA MET A 3 -10.55 8.12 -33.02
C MET A 3 -9.62 8.18 -31.81
N GLU A 4 -9.82 9.16 -30.96
CA GLU A 4 -9.26 9.11 -29.60
C GLU A 4 -10.08 8.12 -28.76
N VAL A 5 -9.37 7.19 -28.11
CA VAL A 5 -9.98 6.19 -27.23
C VAL A 5 -9.42 6.34 -25.84
N ALA A 6 -10.27 6.71 -24.88
CA ALA A 6 -9.91 6.71 -23.47
C ALA A 6 -10.21 5.35 -22.85
N GLY A 7 -9.20 4.73 -22.24
CA GLY A 7 -9.35 3.48 -21.47
C GLY A 7 -9.31 3.77 -19.98
N TRP A 8 -10.39 3.46 -19.27
CA TRP A 8 -10.43 3.50 -17.81
C TRP A 8 -9.97 2.15 -17.25
N LEU A 9 -8.91 2.17 -16.46
CA LEU A 9 -8.38 0.97 -15.82
C LEU A 9 -8.40 1.19 -14.31
N GLY A 10 -9.13 0.36 -13.60
CA GLY A 10 -9.13 0.36 -12.14
C GLY A 10 -7.80 -0.14 -11.59
N GLY A 11 -7.36 0.43 -10.47
CA GLY A 11 -6.13 0.04 -9.77
C GLY A 11 -4.88 0.79 -10.24
N VAL A 12 -3.73 0.27 -9.84
CA VAL A 12 -2.43 0.85 -10.22
C VAL A 12 -2.06 0.34 -11.62
N LEU A 13 -2.05 1.23 -12.60
CA LEU A 13 -1.82 0.89 -14.02
C LEU A 13 -0.55 0.09 -14.29
N TRP A 14 0.50 0.29 -13.46
CA TRP A 14 1.82 -0.28 -13.65
C TRP A 14 2.13 -1.45 -12.71
N VAL A 15 1.19 -1.82 -11.84
CA VAL A 15 1.37 -2.90 -10.86
C VAL A 15 0.23 -3.92 -11.04
N TRP A 16 0.58 -5.16 -11.34
CA TRP A 16 -0.31 -6.31 -11.57
C TRP A 16 -1.42 -6.05 -12.59
N SER A 17 -1.17 -5.24 -13.58
CA SER A 17 -2.10 -4.94 -14.66
C SER A 17 -1.62 -5.51 -16.00
N ALA A 18 -2.52 -5.68 -16.93
CA ALA A 18 -2.19 -6.05 -18.31
C ALA A 18 -1.66 -4.85 -19.13
N TRP A 19 -1.35 -3.72 -18.50
CA TRP A 19 -0.98 -2.49 -19.21
C TRP A 19 0.33 -2.63 -19.98
N GLY A 20 1.32 -3.33 -19.43
CA GLY A 20 2.57 -3.60 -20.12
C GLY A 20 2.40 -4.35 -21.46
N VAL A 21 1.43 -5.28 -21.54
CA VAL A 21 1.09 -5.97 -22.79
C VAL A 21 0.42 -5.01 -23.78
N LYS A 22 -0.50 -4.16 -23.29
CA LYS A 22 -1.22 -3.18 -24.13
C LYS A 22 -0.26 -2.13 -24.70
N THR A 23 0.61 -1.55 -23.88
CA THR A 23 1.58 -0.54 -24.33
C THR A 23 2.60 -1.12 -25.33
N ARG A 24 3.04 -2.36 -25.11
CA ARG A 24 3.88 -3.05 -26.09
C ARG A 24 3.17 -3.14 -27.43
N ARG A 25 1.90 -3.58 -27.45
CA ARG A 25 1.11 -3.70 -28.66
C ARG A 25 0.88 -2.36 -29.37
N LEU A 26 0.62 -1.29 -28.60
CA LEU A 26 0.46 0.05 -29.16
C LEU A 26 1.75 0.53 -29.83
N ARG A 27 2.93 0.27 -29.21
CA ARG A 27 4.23 0.61 -29.80
C ARG A 27 4.51 -0.16 -31.09
N GLU A 28 4.22 -1.48 -31.11
CA GLU A 28 4.35 -2.32 -32.32
C GLU A 28 3.51 -1.79 -33.48
N LEU A 29 2.34 -1.23 -33.18
CA LEU A 29 1.43 -0.65 -34.17
C LEU A 29 1.69 0.82 -34.48
N GLY A 30 2.70 1.46 -33.87
CA GLY A 30 2.98 2.87 -34.05
C GLY A 30 1.87 3.81 -33.57
N ILE A 31 1.02 3.36 -32.63
CA ILE A 31 -0.09 4.13 -32.09
C ILE A 31 0.42 4.96 -30.90
N PRO A 32 0.36 6.30 -30.96
CA PRO A 32 0.73 7.15 -29.82
C PRO A 32 -0.28 6.97 -28.68
N TYR A 33 0.22 7.04 -27.46
CA TYR A 33 -0.61 7.02 -26.25
C TYR A 33 0.05 7.83 -25.15
N ASP A 34 -0.75 8.31 -24.23
CA ASP A 34 -0.34 8.89 -22.96
C ASP A 34 -0.99 8.16 -21.78
N VAL A 35 -0.52 8.42 -20.58
CA VAL A 35 -1.05 7.84 -19.34
C VAL A 35 -1.17 8.92 -18.29
N THR A 36 -2.39 9.17 -17.87
CA THR A 36 -2.66 10.05 -16.73
C THR A 36 -2.37 9.30 -15.43
N PRO A 37 -1.51 9.81 -14.54
CA PRO A 37 -1.26 9.19 -13.24
C PRO A 37 -2.50 9.26 -12.35
N GLY A 38 -2.69 8.23 -11.52
CA GLY A 38 -3.77 8.15 -10.55
C GLY A 38 -3.25 7.88 -9.13
N VAL A 39 -4.12 8.02 -8.13
CA VAL A 39 -3.81 7.68 -6.75
C VAL A 39 -3.86 6.16 -6.58
N PRO A 40 -2.77 5.50 -6.15
CA PRO A 40 -2.77 4.07 -5.92
C PRO A 40 -3.57 3.70 -4.66
N SER A 41 -4.13 2.50 -4.63
CA SER A 41 -5.03 2.05 -3.55
C SER A 41 -4.37 2.06 -2.16
N PHE A 42 -3.08 1.81 -2.04
CA PHE A 42 -2.39 1.87 -0.75
C PHE A 42 -2.32 3.30 -0.20
N ALA A 43 -2.12 4.31 -1.05
CA ALA A 43 -2.12 5.70 -0.65
C ALA A 43 -3.55 6.18 -0.30
N ALA A 44 -4.56 5.77 -1.08
CA ALA A 44 -5.96 6.02 -0.75
C ALA A 44 -6.34 5.36 0.59
N ALA A 45 -5.90 4.13 0.84
CA ALA A 45 -6.14 3.45 2.11
C ALA A 45 -5.45 4.15 3.29
N ALA A 46 -4.21 4.60 3.14
CA ALA A 46 -3.50 5.38 4.16
C ALA A 46 -4.25 6.68 4.51
N ALA A 47 -4.75 7.39 3.50
CA ALA A 47 -5.56 8.60 3.69
C ALA A 47 -6.87 8.31 4.44
N VAL A 48 -7.57 7.23 4.07
CA VAL A 48 -8.81 6.78 4.75
C VAL A 48 -8.56 6.41 6.20
N LEU A 49 -7.39 5.79 6.48
CA LEU A 49 -7.00 5.41 7.84
C LEU A 49 -6.55 6.59 8.68
N GLY A 50 -6.15 7.71 8.05
CA GLY A 50 -5.45 8.80 8.71
C GLY A 50 -4.11 8.34 9.30
N ALA A 51 -3.45 7.35 8.66
CA ALA A 51 -2.25 6.71 9.17
C ALA A 51 -1.10 6.85 8.17
N GLU A 52 0.05 7.23 8.68
CA GLU A 52 1.31 7.16 7.94
C GLU A 52 1.79 5.71 7.90
N LEU A 53 2.25 5.25 6.74
CA LEU A 53 2.70 3.87 6.55
C LEU A 53 4.18 3.68 6.91
N THR A 54 4.88 4.76 7.14
CA THR A 54 6.29 4.80 7.54
C THR A 54 6.47 5.74 8.72
N LEU A 55 7.04 5.23 9.82
CA LEU A 55 7.30 6.01 11.03
C LEU A 55 8.74 5.81 11.48
N PRO A 56 9.46 6.87 11.88
CA PRO A 56 10.83 6.77 12.41
C PRO A 56 10.88 5.78 13.58
N GLY A 57 11.91 4.95 13.61
CA GLY A 57 12.08 3.94 14.65
C GLY A 57 11.13 2.73 14.58
N VAL A 58 10.07 2.77 13.78
CA VAL A 58 9.06 1.69 13.67
C VAL A 58 9.18 0.94 12.34
N ALA A 59 8.99 1.63 11.23
CA ALA A 59 9.14 1.08 9.88
C ALA A 59 9.42 2.23 8.89
N GLN A 60 10.39 2.06 8.00
CA GLN A 60 10.77 3.07 7.01
C GLN A 60 10.56 2.58 5.57
N SER A 61 9.91 1.42 5.41
CA SER A 61 9.66 0.83 4.09
C SER A 61 8.22 0.35 3.99
N VAL A 62 7.66 0.49 2.79
CA VAL A 62 6.36 -0.09 2.42
C VAL A 62 6.57 -1.08 1.29
N VAL A 63 6.18 -2.32 1.49
CA VAL A 63 6.24 -3.37 0.46
C VAL A 63 4.86 -3.54 -0.16
N LEU A 64 4.75 -3.29 -1.45
CA LEU A 64 3.57 -3.60 -2.23
C LEU A 64 3.69 -5.03 -2.73
N THR A 65 2.81 -5.92 -2.29
CA THR A 65 2.86 -7.34 -2.64
C THR A 65 1.46 -7.95 -2.78
N ARG A 66 1.43 -9.23 -3.11
CA ARG A 66 0.23 -10.07 -3.16
C ARG A 66 0.59 -11.51 -2.83
N THR A 67 -0.39 -12.37 -2.64
CA THR A 67 -0.17 -13.81 -2.58
C THR A 67 -0.15 -14.45 -3.97
N SER A 68 0.46 -15.63 -4.09
CA SER A 68 0.33 -16.46 -5.31
C SER A 68 -1.13 -16.82 -5.56
N GLY A 69 -1.58 -16.58 -6.78
CA GLY A 69 -2.91 -16.97 -7.23
C GLY A 69 -2.85 -18.06 -8.33
N ARG A 70 -4.00 -18.64 -8.68
CA ARG A 70 -4.09 -19.65 -9.73
C ARG A 70 -3.63 -19.15 -11.10
N ALA A 71 -3.89 -17.88 -11.42
CA ALA A 71 -3.56 -17.31 -12.72
C ALA A 71 -2.11 -16.85 -12.82
N SER A 72 -1.44 -16.60 -11.69
CA SER A 72 -0.08 -16.05 -11.67
C SER A 72 0.55 -16.37 -10.33
N SER A 73 1.62 -17.16 -10.34
CA SER A 73 2.46 -17.40 -9.17
C SER A 73 3.31 -16.19 -8.81
N MET A 74 3.78 -16.15 -7.58
CA MET A 74 4.87 -15.25 -7.17
C MET A 74 6.21 -15.96 -7.42
N PRO A 75 7.29 -15.21 -7.69
CA PRO A 75 8.64 -15.77 -7.67
C PRO A 75 8.97 -16.39 -6.29
N ASP A 76 9.83 -17.40 -6.27
CA ASP A 76 10.15 -18.17 -5.05
C ASP A 76 10.64 -17.30 -3.88
N GLY A 77 11.39 -16.23 -4.16
CA GLY A 77 11.87 -15.29 -3.15
C GLY A 77 10.87 -14.23 -2.70
N GLU A 78 9.69 -14.11 -3.36
CA GLU A 78 8.69 -13.06 -3.09
C GLU A 78 7.51 -13.62 -2.29
N THR A 79 7.79 -14.26 -1.16
CA THR A 79 6.76 -14.77 -0.24
C THR A 79 6.40 -13.72 0.81
N LEU A 80 5.21 -13.82 1.41
CA LEU A 80 4.85 -12.96 2.53
C LEU A 80 5.80 -13.14 3.71
N ALA A 81 6.27 -14.36 3.96
CA ALA A 81 7.27 -14.63 4.99
C ALA A 81 8.60 -13.91 4.73
N ALA A 82 9.10 -13.91 3.47
CA ALA A 82 10.33 -13.21 3.12
C ALA A 82 10.20 -11.69 3.34
N PHE A 83 9.07 -11.10 2.94
CA PHE A 83 8.81 -9.68 3.19
C PHE A 83 8.54 -9.40 4.67
N GLY A 84 7.85 -10.30 5.36
CA GLY A 84 7.60 -10.21 6.80
C GLY A 84 8.87 -10.15 7.63
N ALA A 85 9.90 -10.89 7.25
CA ALA A 85 11.20 -10.90 7.92
C ALA A 85 11.90 -9.53 7.91
N THR A 86 11.48 -8.59 7.05
CA THR A 86 12.04 -7.23 7.00
C THR A 86 11.45 -6.30 8.06
N GLY A 87 10.30 -6.63 8.65
CA GLY A 87 9.55 -5.75 9.57
C GLY A 87 8.92 -4.52 8.90
N ALA A 88 8.95 -4.42 7.57
CA ALA A 88 8.37 -3.32 6.80
C ALA A 88 6.83 -3.29 6.92
N THR A 89 6.20 -2.17 6.64
CA THR A 89 4.74 -2.13 6.45
C THR A 89 4.38 -2.83 5.13
N LEU A 90 3.47 -3.80 5.17
CA LEU A 90 3.04 -4.53 3.98
C LEU A 90 1.69 -4.01 3.50
N ALA A 91 1.59 -3.73 2.20
CA ALA A 91 0.33 -3.47 1.50
C ALA A 91 0.05 -4.67 0.58
N ILE A 92 -0.83 -5.58 1.04
CA ILE A 92 -1.08 -6.87 0.42
C ILE A 92 -2.33 -6.76 -0.45
N HIS A 93 -2.13 -6.79 -1.75
CA HIS A 93 -3.18 -6.67 -2.76
C HIS A 93 -3.76 -8.04 -3.14
N LEU A 94 -4.97 -8.05 -3.69
CA LEU A 94 -5.59 -9.22 -4.32
C LEU A 94 -5.64 -10.48 -3.43
N SER A 95 -5.58 -10.35 -2.12
CA SER A 95 -5.35 -11.47 -1.18
C SER A 95 -6.40 -11.60 -0.07
N VAL A 96 -7.48 -10.80 -0.09
CA VAL A 96 -8.52 -10.84 0.94
C VAL A 96 -9.28 -12.18 1.02
N HIS A 97 -9.17 -13.02 0.00
CA HIS A 97 -9.79 -14.34 -0.06
C HIS A 97 -8.90 -15.48 0.50
N VAL A 98 -7.72 -15.17 1.02
CA VAL A 98 -6.75 -16.12 1.58
C VAL A 98 -6.15 -15.62 2.89
N LEU A 99 -7.00 -15.13 3.78
CA LEU A 99 -6.60 -14.47 5.03
C LEU A 99 -5.85 -15.42 5.97
N THR A 100 -6.29 -16.67 6.08
CA THR A 100 -5.60 -17.70 6.87
C THR A 100 -4.15 -17.84 6.45
N ARG A 101 -3.89 -17.89 5.14
CA ARG A 101 -2.52 -17.93 4.61
C ARG A 101 -1.73 -16.67 4.97
N VAL A 102 -2.35 -15.49 4.91
CA VAL A 102 -1.69 -14.25 5.32
C VAL A 102 -1.28 -14.31 6.79
N GLN A 103 -2.14 -14.83 7.66
CA GLN A 103 -1.85 -15.04 9.08
C GLN A 103 -0.69 -16.02 9.28
N ASP A 104 -0.76 -17.20 8.65
CA ASP A 104 0.22 -18.28 8.81
C ASP A 104 1.62 -17.84 8.38
N GLU A 105 1.73 -17.09 7.27
CA GLU A 105 3.02 -16.61 6.77
C GLU A 105 3.57 -15.40 7.55
N LEU A 106 2.72 -14.58 8.18
CA LEU A 106 3.17 -13.32 8.79
C LEU A 106 3.25 -13.35 10.32
N ILE A 107 2.45 -14.13 11.01
CA ILE A 107 2.50 -14.22 12.49
C ILE A 107 3.90 -14.58 13.01
N PRO A 108 4.67 -15.48 12.40
CA PRO A 108 6.03 -15.78 12.87
C PRO A 108 6.99 -14.58 12.87
N HIS A 109 6.72 -13.56 12.08
CA HIS A 109 7.56 -12.37 11.91
C HIS A 109 7.07 -11.15 12.68
N TYR A 110 5.76 -10.91 12.67
CA TYR A 110 5.16 -9.73 13.27
C TYR A 110 4.54 -9.98 14.66
N GLY A 111 4.20 -11.23 14.98
CA GLY A 111 3.39 -11.60 16.14
C GLY A 111 1.89 -11.51 15.84
N ALA A 112 1.10 -12.26 16.62
CA ALA A 112 -0.36 -12.29 16.46
C ALA A 112 -1.05 -10.95 16.82
N ASP A 113 -0.41 -10.15 17.65
CA ASP A 113 -0.86 -8.83 18.11
C ASP A 113 -0.62 -7.69 17.09
N CYS A 114 0.15 -7.97 16.01
CA CYS A 114 0.47 -6.96 15.02
C CYS A 114 -0.78 -6.34 14.41
N PRO A 115 -0.85 -5.00 14.35
CA PRO A 115 -1.99 -4.29 13.78
C PRO A 115 -2.18 -4.59 12.30
N VAL A 116 -3.44 -4.79 11.92
CA VAL A 116 -3.88 -4.95 10.54
C VAL A 116 -5.05 -4.01 10.28
N ALA A 117 -5.05 -3.39 9.12
CA ALA A 117 -6.20 -2.66 8.60
C ALA A 117 -6.60 -3.23 7.24
N VAL A 118 -7.88 -3.55 7.08
CA VAL A 118 -8.44 -3.96 5.79
C VAL A 118 -9.35 -2.86 5.29
N VAL A 119 -9.00 -2.27 4.16
CA VAL A 119 -9.73 -1.16 3.55
C VAL A 119 -10.41 -1.65 2.29
N PHE A 120 -11.75 -1.64 2.33
CA PHE A 120 -12.60 -2.01 1.22
C PHE A 120 -12.99 -0.77 0.45
N ARG A 121 -12.86 -0.81 -0.88
CA ARG A 121 -13.38 0.18 -1.82
C ARG A 121 -13.07 1.62 -1.40
N ALA A 122 -11.80 1.91 -1.04
CA ALA A 122 -11.39 3.26 -0.66
C ALA A 122 -11.86 4.29 -1.69
N SER A 123 -12.41 5.41 -1.26
CA SER A 123 -13.01 6.49 -2.04
C SER A 123 -14.34 6.17 -2.77
N TRP A 124 -14.92 5.00 -2.56
CA TRP A 124 -16.26 4.65 -3.07
C TRP A 124 -17.32 4.90 -2.01
N PRO A 125 -18.62 5.03 -2.40
CA PRO A 125 -19.70 5.17 -1.42
C PRO A 125 -19.77 4.03 -0.40
N GLU A 126 -19.41 2.80 -0.81
CA GLU A 126 -19.40 1.60 0.02
C GLU A 126 -18.05 1.38 0.73
N GLN A 127 -17.26 2.44 0.89
CA GLN A 127 -16.00 2.37 1.62
C GLN A 127 -16.21 1.85 3.03
N ARG A 128 -15.39 0.87 3.45
CA ARG A 128 -15.41 0.31 4.79
C ARG A 128 -13.99 0.03 5.26
N VAL A 129 -13.75 0.28 6.52
CA VAL A 129 -12.47 -0.01 7.20
C VAL A 129 -12.72 -1.02 8.30
N ILE A 130 -11.93 -2.07 8.33
CA ILE A 130 -11.88 -3.01 9.46
C ILE A 130 -10.47 -2.95 10.04
N ARG A 131 -10.37 -2.72 11.34
CA ARG A 131 -9.13 -2.80 12.11
C ARG A 131 -9.15 -4.10 12.91
N ALA A 132 -8.05 -4.84 12.86
CA ALA A 132 -7.89 -6.13 13.50
C ALA A 132 -6.42 -6.32 13.93
N THR A 133 -6.12 -7.47 14.49
CA THR A 133 -4.75 -7.96 14.63
C THR A 133 -4.52 -9.11 13.66
N LEU A 134 -3.26 -9.45 13.40
CA LEU A 134 -2.94 -10.61 12.57
C LEU A 134 -3.61 -11.88 13.10
N GLY A 135 -3.61 -12.10 14.41
CA GLY A 135 -4.20 -13.29 15.00
C GLY A 135 -5.73 -13.37 14.91
N SER A 136 -6.44 -12.24 14.69
CA SER A 136 -7.89 -12.18 14.59
C SER A 136 -8.41 -11.91 13.17
N LEU A 137 -7.53 -11.77 12.19
CA LEU A 137 -7.85 -11.24 10.88
C LEU A 137 -8.93 -12.04 10.14
N ASP A 138 -8.76 -13.35 10.03
CA ASP A 138 -9.69 -14.24 9.32
C ASP A 138 -11.09 -14.24 9.96
N ALA A 139 -11.15 -14.42 11.29
CA ALA A 139 -12.39 -14.41 12.03
C ALA A 139 -13.14 -13.05 11.96
N THR A 140 -12.41 -11.95 11.82
CA THR A 140 -12.99 -10.60 11.79
C THR A 140 -13.57 -10.26 10.42
N ILE A 141 -12.93 -10.69 9.32
CA ILE A 141 -13.34 -10.35 7.96
C ILE A 141 -14.42 -11.28 7.44
N GLY A 142 -14.31 -12.58 7.71
CA GLY A 142 -15.21 -13.61 7.18
C GLY A 142 -14.93 -13.95 5.71
N GLU A 143 -15.73 -14.87 5.16
CA GLU A 143 -15.58 -15.36 3.79
C GLU A 143 -16.34 -14.49 2.77
N GLY A 144 -15.94 -14.60 1.50
CA GLY A 144 -16.65 -14.02 0.35
C GLY A 144 -16.35 -12.56 0.06
N GLU A 145 -15.57 -11.88 0.86
CA GLU A 145 -15.19 -10.48 0.67
C GLU A 145 -14.24 -10.30 -0.52
N ARG A 146 -14.42 -9.19 -1.23
CA ARG A 146 -13.62 -8.82 -2.41
C ARG A 146 -13.30 -7.33 -2.42
N THR A 147 -12.37 -6.93 -3.29
CA THR A 147 -12.02 -5.52 -3.54
C THR A 147 -11.56 -4.83 -2.26
N ALA A 148 -10.57 -5.40 -1.60
CA ALA A 148 -9.95 -4.86 -0.42
C ALA A 148 -8.43 -4.86 -0.51
N LEU A 149 -7.82 -3.95 0.24
CA LEU A 149 -6.40 -3.90 0.51
C LEU A 149 -6.17 -4.27 1.97
N ILE A 150 -5.22 -5.17 2.22
CA ILE A 150 -4.78 -5.54 3.56
C ILE A 150 -3.49 -4.78 3.85
N LEU A 151 -3.48 -3.99 4.90
CA LEU A 151 -2.28 -3.32 5.41
C LEU A 151 -1.86 -4.01 6.71
N VAL A 152 -0.59 -4.38 6.81
CA VAL A 152 -0.02 -5.06 7.98
C VAL A 152 1.23 -4.32 8.42
N GLY A 153 1.33 -4.00 9.69
CA GLY A 153 2.55 -3.39 10.23
C GLY A 153 2.31 -2.56 11.48
N ARG A 154 3.35 -2.44 12.29
CA ARG A 154 3.28 -1.73 13.57
C ARG A 154 3.04 -0.23 13.41
N ALA A 155 3.43 0.37 12.27
CA ALA A 155 3.15 1.76 11.95
C ALA A 155 1.65 2.11 11.94
N LEU A 156 0.75 1.14 11.73
CA LEU A 156 -0.69 1.38 11.64
C LEU A 156 -1.34 1.78 12.98
N SER A 157 -0.68 1.55 14.10
CA SER A 157 -1.22 1.88 15.43
C SER A 157 -0.16 2.45 16.38
N ALA A 158 1.05 2.74 15.91
CA ALA A 158 2.07 3.34 16.76
C ALA A 158 1.65 4.76 17.15
N THR A 159 1.65 5.03 18.45
CA THR A 159 1.40 6.36 19.03
C THR A 159 2.65 6.96 19.65
N ASP A 160 3.65 6.12 19.91
CA ASP A 160 4.94 6.51 20.45
C ASP A 160 6.00 6.17 19.38
N PHE A 161 6.48 7.21 18.71
CA PHE A 161 7.51 7.11 17.66
C PHE A 161 8.33 8.40 17.64
N ASP A 162 9.56 8.28 17.15
CA ASP A 162 10.46 9.41 17.05
C ASP A 162 9.92 10.45 16.05
N GLU A 163 9.98 11.72 16.43
CA GLU A 163 9.71 12.79 15.46
C GLU A 163 10.80 12.82 14.38
N SER A 164 10.38 13.00 13.14
CA SER A 164 11.35 13.20 12.08
C SER A 164 12.13 14.50 12.30
N ARG A 165 13.44 14.40 12.46
CA ARG A 165 14.30 15.58 12.60
C ARG A 165 14.16 16.59 11.46
N LEU A 166 13.67 16.14 10.30
CA LEU A 166 13.40 17.02 9.16
C LEU A 166 12.38 18.12 9.50
N TYR A 167 11.48 17.86 10.45
CA TYR A 167 10.44 18.81 10.90
C TYR A 167 10.77 19.45 12.24
N ALA A 168 11.88 19.09 12.87
CA ALA A 168 12.32 19.74 14.10
C ALA A 168 12.66 21.21 13.84
N GLY A 169 12.28 22.11 14.79
CA GLY A 169 12.49 23.55 14.64
C GLY A 169 13.97 23.96 14.57
N ASP A 170 14.86 23.15 15.17
CA ASP A 170 16.32 23.32 15.19
C ASP A 170 17.04 22.68 13.99
N TYR A 171 16.32 22.01 13.08
CA TYR A 171 16.92 21.35 11.92
C TYR A 171 17.19 22.36 10.79
N ASP A 172 18.47 22.65 10.55
CA ASP A 172 18.92 23.52 9.45
C ASP A 172 18.72 22.80 8.09
N ARG A 173 17.75 23.26 7.34
CA ARG A 173 17.42 22.72 6.02
C ARG A 173 18.27 23.42 4.95
N ARG A 174 19.04 22.65 4.19
CA ARG A 174 19.91 23.16 3.13
C ARG A 174 19.22 24.16 2.17
N PHE A 175 17.94 23.95 1.87
CA PHE A 175 17.17 24.78 0.94
C PHE A 175 16.10 25.65 1.62
N ARG A 176 15.99 25.58 2.94
CA ARG A 176 15.12 26.39 3.77
C ARG A 176 15.75 26.51 5.15
N PRO A 177 16.78 27.37 5.31
CA PRO A 177 17.43 27.60 6.59
C PRO A 177 16.42 28.10 7.63
N VAL A 178 16.70 27.84 8.92
CA VAL A 178 15.87 28.31 10.04
C VAL A 178 15.77 29.84 9.97
N GLY A 179 14.58 30.40 10.23
CA GLY A 179 14.31 31.84 10.25
C GLY A 179 14.17 32.52 8.88
N THR A 180 14.16 31.78 7.77
CA THR A 180 14.05 32.37 6.42
C THR A 180 12.65 32.35 5.81
N ASP A 181 11.67 31.72 6.45
CA ASP A 181 10.29 31.72 5.92
C ASP A 181 9.50 32.92 6.50
N PRO A 182 9.20 33.95 5.70
CA PRO A 182 8.50 35.14 6.18
C PRO A 182 7.05 34.88 6.66
N ARG A 183 6.52 33.69 6.39
CA ARG A 183 5.17 33.27 6.84
C ARG A 183 5.17 32.78 8.29
N PHE A 184 6.34 32.42 8.82
CA PHE A 184 6.53 31.94 10.18
C PHE A 184 7.71 32.71 10.80
N PRO A 185 7.54 34.01 11.13
CA PRO A 185 8.53 34.74 11.92
C PRO A 185 8.62 34.09 13.30
N GLU A 186 9.86 34.05 13.88
CA GLU A 186 10.10 33.57 15.26
C GLU A 186 9.23 34.27 16.30
#